data_eedbbb420539eaf63b85e0968c5c2dc3
#
_entry.id   eedbbb420539eaf63b85e0968c5c2dc3
#
_cell.length_a   1.000
_cell.length_b   1.000
_cell.length_c   1.000
_cell.angle_alpha   90.00
_cell.angle_beta   90.00
_cell.angle_gamma   90.00
#
_symmetry.space_group_name_H-M   'P 1'
#
loop_
_entity.id
_entity.type
_entity.pdbx_description
1 polymer ?
#
loop_
_entity_poly.entity_id
_entity_poly.type
_entity_poly.pdbx_seq_one_letter_code
_entity_poly.pdbx_strand_id
1 'polypeptide(L)'
;GDSNVSAIRAQVTSISSLSDKRDKKEIKDSVYGLDFVNNLKPVTFEWDQRDGNRSGVKDVGFIAQDLQEIDDEYTRLVYDSNPDKLEATYGRLIPIMAKAIQELSAEVKQLKEKLNG
;
A
#
# COMPACT_ATOMS: atom_id res chain seq x y z
N GLY A 1 6.60 6.31 -19.04
CA GLY A 1 7.16 5.30 -19.91
C GLY A 1 6.09 4.71 -20.79
N ASP A 2 6.46 3.84 -21.70
CA ASP A 2 5.46 3.17 -22.50
C ASP A 2 4.85 1.97 -21.77
N SER A 3 3.79 1.41 -22.34
CA SER A 3 3.03 0.32 -21.72
C SER A 3 3.81 -1.00 -21.64
N ASN A 4 4.99 -1.06 -22.27
CA ASN A 4 5.82 -2.27 -22.27
C ASN A 4 6.95 -2.23 -21.26
N VAL A 5 7.05 -1.18 -20.46
CA VAL A 5 8.07 -1.09 -19.43
C VAL A 5 7.72 -2.08 -18.31
N SER A 6 8.59 -3.08 -18.11
CA SER A 6 8.41 -4.08 -17.06
C SER A 6 9.23 -3.78 -15.81
N ALA A 7 10.16 -2.83 -15.88
CA ALA A 7 10.98 -2.42 -14.74
C ALA A 7 11.48 -1.00 -14.95
N ILE A 8 11.70 -0.29 -13.85
CA ILE A 8 12.35 1.01 -13.83
C ILE A 8 13.73 0.80 -13.24
N ARG A 9 14.76 1.22 -13.98
CA ARG A 9 16.15 1.08 -13.56
C ARG A 9 16.81 2.44 -13.47
N ALA A 10 17.55 2.66 -12.40
CA ALA A 10 18.27 3.91 -12.18
C ALA A 10 19.54 3.62 -11.38
N GLN A 11 20.53 4.51 -11.51
CA GLN A 11 21.75 4.42 -10.69
C GLN A 11 21.46 4.80 -9.24
N VAL A 12 20.43 5.62 -9.02
CA VAL A 12 19.99 6.04 -7.67
C VAL A 12 18.82 5.15 -7.26
N THR A 13 18.89 4.57 -6.07
CA THR A 13 17.87 3.65 -5.56
C THR A 13 16.78 4.34 -4.76
N SER A 14 16.92 5.64 -4.49
CA SER A 14 15.95 6.43 -3.74
C SER A 14 15.12 7.29 -4.67
N ILE A 15 13.80 7.35 -4.42
CA ILE A 15 12.87 8.22 -5.14
C ILE A 15 12.27 9.17 -4.12
N SER A 16 12.42 10.48 -4.36
CA SER A 16 11.88 11.52 -3.50
C SER A 16 10.66 12.16 -4.14
N SER A 17 9.72 12.59 -3.34
CA SER A 17 8.55 13.31 -3.80
C SER A 17 8.30 14.52 -2.90
N LEU A 18 7.54 15.49 -3.41
CA LEU A 18 7.18 16.68 -2.66
C LEU A 18 6.47 16.30 -1.35
N SER A 19 6.94 16.85 -0.21
CA SER A 19 6.35 16.59 1.10
C SER A 19 6.51 17.77 2.06
N ASP A 20 6.67 18.97 1.51
CA ASP A 20 6.85 20.20 2.30
C ASP A 20 5.53 20.53 3.01
N LYS A 21 5.63 20.88 4.31
CA LYS A 21 4.48 21.27 5.13
C LYS A 21 3.73 22.46 4.51
N ARG A 22 4.45 23.38 3.87
CA ARG A 22 3.86 24.58 3.26
C ARG A 22 2.90 24.25 2.11
N ASP A 23 3.02 23.06 1.54
CA ASP A 23 2.17 22.59 0.44
C ASP A 23 1.03 21.70 0.91
N LYS A 24 0.82 21.60 2.22
CA LYS A 24 -0.23 20.76 2.82
C LYS A 24 -1.09 21.58 3.76
N LYS A 25 -2.36 21.21 3.88
CA LYS A 25 -3.28 21.83 4.84
C LYS A 25 -4.14 20.73 5.47
N GLU A 26 -4.88 21.09 6.50
CA GLU A 26 -5.76 20.16 7.21
C GLU A 26 -4.97 18.95 7.74
N ILE A 27 -3.77 19.20 8.29
CA ILE A 27 -2.88 18.14 8.76
C ILE A 27 -3.42 17.60 10.09
N LYS A 28 -3.75 16.32 10.11
CA LYS A 28 -4.26 15.60 11.28
C LYS A 28 -3.56 14.26 11.40
N ASP A 29 -3.55 13.70 12.62
CA ASP A 29 -3.08 12.33 12.79
C ASP A 29 -3.93 11.39 11.94
N SER A 30 -3.27 10.41 11.33
CA SER A 30 -3.96 9.44 10.49
C SER A 30 -4.86 8.54 11.33
N VAL A 31 -6.06 8.29 10.81
CA VAL A 31 -6.95 7.25 11.34
C VAL A 31 -6.74 5.90 10.65
N TYR A 32 -5.93 5.90 9.56
CA TYR A 32 -5.64 4.70 8.81
C TYR A 32 -4.42 4.02 9.42
N GLY A 33 -4.64 2.93 10.13
CA GLY A 33 -3.59 2.22 10.84
C GLY A 33 -3.90 0.73 10.94
N LEU A 34 -3.92 0.20 12.17
CA LEU A 34 -4.02 -1.25 12.41
C LEU A 34 -5.31 -1.85 11.85
N ASP A 35 -6.46 -1.21 12.06
CA ASP A 35 -7.73 -1.71 11.52
C ASP A 35 -7.70 -1.77 10.00
N PHE A 36 -7.11 -0.75 9.35
CA PHE A 36 -6.97 -0.75 7.90
C PHE A 36 -6.10 -1.91 7.43
N VAL A 37 -4.95 -2.09 8.07
CA VAL A 37 -4.01 -3.18 7.73
C VAL A 37 -4.67 -4.54 7.89
N ASN A 38 -5.49 -4.72 8.91
CA ASN A 38 -6.18 -5.98 9.15
C ASN A 38 -7.23 -6.32 8.07
N ASN A 39 -7.61 -5.36 7.25
CA ASN A 39 -8.50 -5.57 6.11
C ASN A 39 -7.77 -5.77 4.79
N LEU A 40 -6.45 -5.67 4.79
CA LEU A 40 -5.66 -6.01 3.61
C LEU A 40 -5.62 -7.52 3.41
N LYS A 41 -5.55 -7.94 2.14
CA LYS A 41 -5.53 -9.37 1.77
C LYS A 41 -4.29 -9.66 0.94
N PRO A 42 -3.09 -9.75 1.56
CA PRO A 42 -1.90 -10.12 0.82
C PRO A 42 -2.03 -11.56 0.29
N VAL A 43 -1.66 -11.75 -0.96
CA VAL A 43 -1.80 -13.03 -1.64
C VAL A 43 -0.54 -13.37 -2.42
N THR A 44 -0.33 -14.66 -2.63
CA THR A 44 0.61 -15.13 -3.64
C THR A 44 -0.19 -15.54 -4.86
N PHE A 45 0.39 -15.36 -6.04
CA PHE A 45 -0.29 -15.65 -7.28
C PHE A 45 0.72 -15.95 -8.39
N GLU A 46 0.22 -16.43 -9.50
CA GLU A 46 0.98 -16.64 -10.71
C GLU A 46 0.41 -15.71 -11.78
N TRP A 47 1.29 -14.97 -12.44
CA TRP A 47 0.86 -14.05 -13.50
C TRP A 47 0.26 -14.83 -14.67
N ASP A 48 -0.87 -14.34 -15.15
CA ASP A 48 -1.57 -14.85 -16.33
C ASP A 48 -2.14 -13.64 -17.06
N GLN A 49 -1.22 -12.77 -17.53
CA GLN A 49 -1.64 -11.53 -18.17
C GLN A 49 -2.41 -11.83 -19.46
N ARG A 50 -3.48 -11.08 -19.66
CA ARG A 50 -4.34 -11.24 -20.83
C ARG A 50 -3.60 -10.99 -22.15
N ASP A 51 -2.49 -10.23 -22.10
CA ASP A 51 -1.62 -9.97 -23.26
C ASP A 51 -0.54 -11.03 -23.44
N GLY A 52 -0.48 -12.04 -22.56
CA GLY A 52 0.50 -13.14 -22.63
C GLY A 52 1.85 -12.85 -21.97
N ASN A 53 2.08 -11.63 -21.49
CA ASN A 53 3.32 -11.29 -20.80
C ASN A 53 3.34 -11.88 -19.38
N ARG A 54 4.53 -12.19 -18.87
CA ARG A 54 4.78 -12.73 -17.54
C ARG A 54 4.01 -14.00 -17.20
N SER A 55 3.49 -14.71 -18.19
CA SER A 55 2.75 -15.95 -17.94
C SER A 55 3.63 -16.95 -17.17
N GLY A 56 3.10 -17.48 -16.05
CA GLY A 56 3.81 -18.44 -15.21
C GLY A 56 4.76 -17.84 -14.18
N VAL A 57 4.99 -16.52 -14.18
CA VAL A 57 5.83 -15.86 -13.17
C VAL A 57 5.06 -15.82 -11.84
N LYS A 58 5.68 -16.29 -10.78
CA LYS A 58 5.10 -16.30 -9.42
C LYS A 58 5.42 -15.00 -8.70
N ASP A 59 4.47 -14.53 -7.91
CA ASP A 59 4.64 -13.25 -7.21
C ASP A 59 3.79 -13.21 -5.94
N VAL A 60 4.00 -12.17 -5.15
CA VAL A 60 3.23 -11.87 -3.95
C VAL A 60 2.79 -10.41 -4.02
N GLY A 61 1.56 -10.14 -3.62
CA GLY A 61 1.05 -8.78 -3.67
C GLY A 61 -0.42 -8.73 -3.27
N PHE A 62 -1.13 -7.78 -3.86
CA PHE A 62 -2.55 -7.55 -3.60
C PHE A 62 -3.35 -7.62 -4.90
N ILE A 63 -4.62 -7.94 -4.79
CA ILE A 63 -5.55 -7.87 -5.90
C ILE A 63 -6.20 -6.47 -5.89
N ALA A 64 -6.14 -5.77 -7.02
CA ALA A 64 -6.66 -4.40 -7.10
C ALA A 64 -8.14 -4.32 -6.70
N GLN A 65 -8.95 -5.29 -7.09
CA GLN A 65 -10.37 -5.32 -6.74
C GLN A 65 -10.59 -5.47 -5.23
N ASP A 66 -9.73 -6.21 -4.53
CA ASP A 66 -9.79 -6.31 -3.08
C ASP A 66 -9.44 -4.98 -2.42
N LEU A 67 -8.44 -4.27 -2.97
CA LEU A 67 -8.07 -2.95 -2.47
C LEU A 67 -9.18 -1.92 -2.71
N GLN A 68 -9.90 -2.00 -3.83
CA GLN A 68 -11.01 -1.09 -4.11
C GLN A 68 -12.08 -1.13 -3.03
N GLU A 69 -12.29 -2.27 -2.39
CA GLU A 69 -13.31 -2.41 -1.35
C GLU A 69 -13.01 -1.55 -0.12
N ILE A 70 -11.73 -1.22 0.13
CA ILE A 70 -11.30 -0.48 1.32
C ILE A 70 -10.68 0.87 0.97
N ASP A 71 -10.52 1.18 -0.31
CA ASP A 71 -9.86 2.39 -0.78
C ASP A 71 -10.79 3.61 -0.67
N ASP A 72 -10.21 4.80 -0.48
CA ASP A 72 -10.98 6.03 -0.43
C ASP A 72 -10.15 7.22 -0.95
N GLU A 73 -10.67 8.44 -0.78
CA GLU A 73 -10.03 9.66 -1.28
C GLU A 73 -8.69 9.96 -0.63
N TYR A 74 -8.44 9.43 0.58
CA TYR A 74 -7.18 9.61 1.28
C TYR A 74 -6.15 8.54 0.93
N THR A 75 -6.57 7.30 0.85
CA THR A 75 -5.66 6.17 0.64
C THR A 75 -5.21 6.04 -0.81
N ARG A 76 -6.10 6.23 -1.76
CA ARG A 76 -5.83 6.23 -3.21
C ARG A 76 -4.87 5.12 -3.63
N LEU A 77 -5.18 3.90 -3.19
CA LEU A 77 -4.34 2.72 -3.46
C LEU A 77 -4.50 2.22 -4.88
N VAL A 78 -5.70 2.38 -5.46
CA VAL A 78 -6.03 1.85 -6.77
C VAL A 78 -6.11 3.00 -7.78
N TYR A 79 -5.41 2.83 -8.88
CA TYR A 79 -5.50 3.70 -10.04
C TYR A 79 -6.43 3.04 -11.05
N ASP A 80 -7.57 3.67 -11.30
CA ASP A 80 -8.67 3.08 -12.06
C ASP A 80 -9.06 3.90 -13.30
N SER A 81 -8.18 4.77 -13.80
CA SER A 81 -8.48 5.55 -14.99
C SER A 81 -8.72 4.66 -16.21
N ASN A 82 -8.16 3.45 -16.21
CA ASN A 82 -8.50 2.41 -17.17
C ASN A 82 -9.15 1.25 -16.40
N PRO A 83 -10.49 1.12 -16.42
CA PRO A 83 -11.17 0.07 -15.67
C PRO A 83 -10.86 -1.35 -16.16
N ASP A 84 -10.33 -1.49 -17.36
CA ASP A 84 -9.94 -2.80 -17.89
C ASP A 84 -8.54 -3.22 -17.45
N LYS A 85 -7.77 -2.31 -16.86
CA LYS A 85 -6.40 -2.55 -16.38
C LYS A 85 -6.18 -1.76 -15.10
N LEU A 86 -6.68 -2.28 -13.99
CA LEU A 86 -6.50 -1.64 -12.70
C LEU A 86 -5.05 -1.76 -12.23
N GLU A 87 -4.55 -0.70 -11.62
CA GLU A 87 -3.20 -0.64 -11.07
C GLU A 87 -3.26 -0.31 -9.58
N ALA A 88 -2.24 -0.73 -8.83
CA ALA A 88 -2.16 -0.48 -7.40
C ALA A 88 -0.85 0.24 -7.08
N THR A 89 -0.91 1.16 -6.10
CA THR A 89 0.26 1.92 -5.64
C THR A 89 0.60 1.50 -4.22
N TYR A 90 1.50 0.53 -4.09
CA TYR A 90 1.84 -0.07 -2.80
C TYR A 90 2.59 0.89 -1.87
N GLY A 91 3.35 1.83 -2.42
CA GLY A 91 4.09 2.80 -1.61
C GLY A 91 3.19 3.65 -0.71
N ARG A 92 1.94 3.81 -1.07
CA ARG A 92 0.97 4.56 -0.26
C ARG A 92 0.59 3.84 1.03
N LEU A 93 0.92 2.56 1.15
CA LEU A 93 0.71 1.79 2.37
C LEU A 93 1.76 2.12 3.45
N ILE A 94 2.89 2.71 3.10
CA ILE A 94 3.97 2.95 4.08
C ILE A 94 3.50 3.76 5.29
N PRO A 95 2.88 4.94 5.14
CA PRO A 95 2.40 5.69 6.30
C PRO A 95 1.29 4.96 7.07
N ILE A 96 0.46 4.18 6.37
CA ILE A 96 -0.60 3.38 7.00
C ILE A 96 0.03 2.28 7.85
N MET A 97 1.05 1.61 7.33
CA MET A 97 1.77 0.57 8.05
C MET A 97 2.55 1.15 9.23
N ALA A 98 3.12 2.35 9.09
CA ALA A 98 3.79 3.03 10.20
C ALA A 98 2.81 3.27 11.36
N LYS A 99 1.62 3.78 11.05
CA LYS A 99 0.57 4.00 12.06
C LYS A 99 0.13 2.69 12.68
N ALA A 100 -0.04 1.64 11.87
CA ALA A 100 -0.45 0.31 12.36
C ALA A 100 0.59 -0.25 13.34
N ILE A 101 1.87 -0.12 13.03
CA ILE A 101 2.95 -0.58 13.91
C ILE A 101 2.93 0.19 15.23
N GLN A 102 2.73 1.51 15.19
CA GLN A 102 2.65 2.34 16.39
C GLN A 102 1.48 1.93 17.28
N GLU A 103 0.31 1.68 16.68
CA GLU A 103 -0.87 1.24 17.40
C GLU A 103 -0.67 -0.15 18.03
N LEU A 104 -0.09 -1.08 17.27
CA LEU A 104 0.21 -2.41 17.75
C LEU A 104 1.24 -2.38 18.88
N SER A 105 2.26 -1.55 18.76
CA SER A 105 3.28 -1.35 19.81
C SER A 105 2.63 -0.85 21.11
N ALA A 106 1.68 0.09 21.00
CA ALA A 106 0.96 0.61 22.16
C ALA A 106 0.11 -0.48 22.82
N GLU A 107 -0.57 -1.33 22.03
CA GLU A 107 -1.34 -2.45 22.56
C GLU A 107 -0.47 -3.47 23.29
N VAL A 108 0.70 -3.79 22.72
CA VAL A 108 1.66 -4.71 23.35
C VAL A 108 2.13 -4.13 24.69
N LYS A 109 2.45 -2.84 24.74
CA LYS A 109 2.88 -2.16 25.96
C LYS A 109 1.79 -2.24 27.03
N GLN A 110 0.54 -1.97 26.68
CA GLN A 110 -0.60 -2.06 27.59
C GLN A 110 -0.79 -3.47 28.13
N LEU A 111 -0.65 -4.49 27.28
CA LEU A 111 -0.75 -5.88 27.71
C LEU A 111 0.37 -6.26 28.68
N LYS A 112 1.59 -5.81 28.43
CA LYS A 112 2.73 -6.04 29.33
C LYS A 112 2.50 -5.39 30.69
N GLU A 113 1.96 -4.18 30.72
CA GLU A 113 1.64 -3.48 31.97
C GLU A 113 0.59 -4.22 32.75
N LYS A 114 -0.44 -4.77 32.10
CA LYS A 114 -1.48 -5.58 32.78
C LYS A 114 -0.91 -6.86 33.37
N LEU A 115 0.03 -7.51 32.67
CA LEU A 115 0.66 -8.73 33.14
C LEU A 115 1.59 -8.49 34.32
N ASN A 116 2.17 -7.31 34.45
CA ASN A 116 3.13 -6.93 35.47
C ASN A 116 2.49 -6.16 36.63
N GLY A 117 1.21 -5.81 36.50
CA GLY A 117 0.49 -4.97 37.44
C GLY A 117 -0.37 -5.70 38.47
#